data_cc5f033fc85fc9fab6fa384a1e435cfd
#
_entry.id   cc5f033fc85fc9fab6fa384a1e435cfd
#
_cell.length_a   1.000
_cell.length_b   1.000
_cell.length_c   1.000
_cell.angle_alpha   90.00
_cell.angle_beta   90.00
_cell.angle_gamma   90.00
#
_symmetry.space_group_name_H-M   'P 1'
#
loop_
_entity.id
_entity.type
_entity.pdbx_description
1 polymer ?
#
loop_
_entity_poly.entity_id
_entity_poly.type
_entity_poly.pdbx_seq_one_letter_code
_entity_poly.pdbx_strand_id
1 'polypeptide(L)'
;VNMNVISDGGLVGIVTEVGKNWSTVRSIIDDDNNVSAMLLDSSENCIVTGSLSLIESGKLALSELRTDAKVSTGERVVTSNISDKYLPGILIGYVDSVQDDSNLLTKTGYIIPAVNFQSVNTVLIIKQLKETADQ
;
A
#
# COMPACT_ATOMS: atom_id res chain seq x y z
N VAL A 1 13.32 5.84 11.79
CA VAL A 1 13.28 4.69 10.86
C VAL A 1 11.97 3.94 11.09
N ASN A 2 11.37 3.45 10.04
CA ASN A 2 10.09 2.71 10.01
C ASN A 2 8.87 3.53 10.43
N MET A 3 8.98 4.84 10.58
CA MET A 3 7.79 5.69 10.75
C MET A 3 7.05 5.81 9.42
N ASN A 4 5.72 5.73 9.48
CA ASN A 4 4.90 5.78 8.28
C ASN A 4 4.72 7.23 7.82
N VAL A 5 4.69 7.43 6.51
CA VAL A 5 4.56 8.75 5.88
C VAL A 5 3.25 8.80 5.11
N ILE A 6 2.43 9.80 5.37
CA ILE A 6 1.12 9.99 4.73
C ILE A 6 1.03 11.37 4.09
N SER A 7 0.14 11.51 3.13
CA SER A 7 -0.23 12.78 2.51
C SER A 7 -1.69 12.69 2.07
N ASP A 8 -2.47 13.73 2.34
CA ASP A 8 -3.89 13.78 1.97
C ASP A 8 -4.70 12.55 2.45
N GLY A 9 -4.30 12.01 3.62
CA GLY A 9 -4.97 10.87 4.20
C GLY A 9 -4.57 9.51 3.65
N GLY A 10 -3.67 9.46 2.66
CA GLY A 10 -3.21 8.21 2.06
C GLY A 10 -1.75 7.90 2.37
N LEU A 11 -1.39 6.63 2.21
CA LEU A 11 -0.04 6.15 2.48
C LEU A 11 0.91 6.58 1.37
N VAL A 12 2.03 7.20 1.75
CA VAL A 12 3.12 7.57 0.84
C VAL A 12 4.26 6.56 0.92
N GLY A 13 4.67 6.19 2.12
CA GLY A 13 5.80 5.30 2.28
C GLY A 13 6.25 5.18 3.72
N ILE A 14 7.51 4.85 3.89
CA ILE A 14 8.09 4.58 5.20
C ILE A 14 9.49 5.20 5.26
N VAL A 15 9.86 5.71 6.43
CA VAL A 15 11.18 6.30 6.66
C VAL A 15 12.21 5.19 6.76
N THR A 16 13.23 5.22 5.91
CA THR A 16 14.30 4.22 5.88
C THR A 16 15.60 4.70 6.49
N GLU A 17 15.87 6.00 6.43
CA GLU A 17 17.08 6.59 6.98
C GLU A 17 16.77 7.93 7.62
N VAL A 18 17.48 8.27 8.69
CA VAL A 18 17.32 9.55 9.38
C VAL A 18 18.69 10.17 9.58
N GLY A 19 18.81 11.44 9.21
CA GLY A 19 19.98 12.25 9.53
C GLY A 19 19.60 13.36 10.50
N LYS A 20 20.56 14.27 10.75
CA LYS A 20 20.34 15.37 11.68
C LYS A 20 19.25 16.33 11.22
N ASN A 21 19.23 16.67 9.92
CA ASN A 21 18.30 17.62 9.33
C ASN A 21 17.57 17.04 8.11
N TRP A 22 17.56 15.71 7.94
CA TRP A 22 16.94 15.08 6.77
C TRP A 22 16.49 13.67 7.11
N SER A 23 15.60 13.14 6.28
CA SER A 23 15.20 11.74 6.34
C SER A 23 14.93 11.25 4.92
N THR A 24 15.17 9.95 4.71
CA THR A 24 14.88 9.29 3.44
C THR A 24 13.62 8.46 3.59
N VAL A 25 12.71 8.61 2.63
CA VAL A 25 11.45 7.89 2.59
C VAL A 25 11.47 6.95 1.39
N ARG A 26 11.19 5.65 1.65
CA ARG A 26 10.93 4.72 0.57
C ARG A 26 9.45 4.74 0.27
N SER A 27 9.10 5.13 -0.94
CA SER A 27 7.70 5.26 -1.36
C SER A 27 7.09 3.91 -1.70
N ILE A 28 5.77 3.78 -1.53
CA ILE A 28 5.04 2.58 -1.93
C ILE A 28 5.02 2.40 -3.45
N ILE A 29 5.36 3.43 -4.23
CA ILE A 29 5.45 3.33 -5.69
C ILE A 29 6.80 2.80 -6.17
N ASP A 30 7.80 2.71 -5.31
CA ASP A 30 9.11 2.18 -5.67
C ASP A 30 8.98 0.71 -6.12
N ASP A 31 9.79 0.34 -7.12
CA ASP A 31 9.79 -1.02 -7.64
C ASP A 31 10.07 -2.04 -6.54
N ASP A 32 9.31 -3.14 -6.57
CA ASP A 32 9.45 -4.27 -5.64
C ASP A 32 9.18 -3.91 -4.18
N ASN A 33 8.59 -2.77 -3.91
CA ASN A 33 8.14 -2.45 -2.55
C ASN A 33 6.76 -3.07 -2.32
N ASN A 34 6.69 -4.05 -1.42
CA ASN A 34 5.48 -4.80 -1.12
C ASN A 34 4.86 -4.31 0.19
N VAL A 35 3.57 -4.06 0.16
CA VAL A 35 2.81 -3.66 1.36
C VAL A 35 1.71 -4.68 1.60
N SER A 36 1.69 -5.29 2.79
CA SER A 36 0.59 -6.15 3.19
C SER A 36 -0.66 -5.29 3.38
N ALA A 37 -1.72 -5.64 2.68
CA ALA A 37 -2.92 -4.83 2.61
C ALA A 37 -4.17 -5.67 2.82
N MET A 38 -5.29 -4.99 2.96
CA MET A 38 -6.59 -5.62 3.15
C MET A 38 -7.64 -4.79 2.43
N LEU A 39 -8.57 -5.48 1.77
CA LEU A 39 -9.77 -4.84 1.23
C LEU A 39 -10.70 -4.55 2.41
N LEU A 40 -11.08 -3.30 2.58
CA LEU A 40 -11.76 -2.86 3.80
C LEU A 40 -13.13 -3.49 3.97
N ASP A 41 -13.92 -3.57 2.90
CA ASP A 41 -15.30 -4.05 2.99
C ASP A 41 -15.39 -5.57 3.08
N SER A 42 -14.56 -6.27 2.32
CA SER A 42 -14.58 -7.75 2.27
C SER A 42 -13.61 -8.41 3.25
N SER A 43 -12.71 -7.62 3.87
CA SER A 43 -11.68 -8.11 4.80
C SER A 43 -10.73 -9.14 4.18
N GLU A 44 -10.57 -9.11 2.86
CA GLU A 44 -9.66 -10.00 2.16
C GLU A 44 -8.24 -9.44 2.20
N ASN A 45 -7.27 -10.29 2.55
CA ASN A 45 -5.86 -9.91 2.56
C ASN A 45 -5.27 -9.96 1.15
N CYS A 46 -4.34 -9.07 0.89
CA CYS A 46 -3.66 -8.98 -0.41
C CYS A 46 -2.31 -8.28 -0.24
N ILE A 47 -1.55 -8.22 -1.33
CA ILE A 47 -0.27 -7.52 -1.39
C ILE A 47 -0.36 -6.42 -2.43
N VAL A 48 0.04 -5.22 -2.05
CA VAL A 48 0.16 -4.07 -2.96
C VAL A 48 1.64 -3.89 -3.29
N THR A 49 1.96 -3.91 -4.57
CA THR A 49 3.35 -3.80 -5.04
C THR A 49 3.52 -2.54 -5.86
N GLY A 50 4.57 -1.78 -5.57
CA GLY A 50 4.94 -0.59 -6.33
C GLY A 50 5.56 -0.95 -7.66
N SER A 51 5.37 -0.07 -8.64
CA SER A 51 6.00 -0.16 -9.95
C SER A 51 6.09 1.23 -10.55
N LEU A 52 7.30 1.67 -10.85
CA LEU A 52 7.50 2.99 -11.45
C LEU A 52 6.86 3.09 -12.83
N SER A 53 6.78 1.97 -13.57
CA SER A 53 6.09 1.98 -14.87
C SER A 53 4.57 2.05 -14.72
N LEU A 54 4.00 1.39 -13.71
CA LEU A 54 2.55 1.44 -13.48
C LEU A 54 2.09 2.79 -12.96
N ILE A 55 2.91 3.46 -12.15
CA ILE A 55 2.50 4.74 -11.57
C ILE A 55 2.40 5.83 -12.63
N GLU A 56 3.08 5.68 -13.77
CA GLU A 56 2.91 6.59 -14.90
C GLU A 56 1.48 6.54 -15.41
N SER A 57 0.80 5.42 -15.26
CA SER A 57 -0.62 5.26 -15.58
C SER A 57 -1.53 5.50 -14.37
N GLY A 58 -0.96 5.93 -13.25
CA GLY A 58 -1.69 6.21 -12.03
C GLY A 58 -2.17 4.96 -11.30
N LYS A 59 -1.38 3.87 -11.33
CA LYS A 59 -1.80 2.58 -10.76
C LYS A 59 -0.69 1.92 -9.94
N LEU A 60 -1.12 1.06 -9.01
CA LEU A 60 -0.26 0.13 -8.28
C LEU A 60 -0.76 -1.29 -8.53
N ALA A 61 0.13 -2.26 -8.40
CA ALA A 61 -0.23 -3.66 -8.59
C ALA A 61 -0.86 -4.26 -7.34
N LEU A 62 -1.85 -5.12 -7.55
CA LEU A 62 -2.54 -5.86 -6.50
C LEU A 62 -2.36 -7.35 -6.77
N SER A 63 -2.00 -8.13 -5.77
CA SER A 63 -1.77 -9.57 -5.95
C SER A 63 -2.15 -10.36 -4.71
N GLU A 64 -2.12 -11.69 -4.85
CA GLU A 64 -2.35 -12.65 -3.77
C GLU A 64 -3.74 -12.59 -3.15
N LEU A 65 -4.75 -12.16 -3.92
CA LEU A 65 -6.13 -12.34 -3.52
C LEU A 65 -6.55 -13.80 -3.73
N ARG A 66 -7.41 -14.31 -2.85
CA ARG A 66 -7.97 -15.65 -3.04
C ARG A 66 -8.86 -15.68 -4.28
N THR A 67 -8.89 -16.82 -4.97
CA THR A 67 -9.70 -16.95 -6.21
C THR A 67 -11.19 -16.79 -5.97
N ASP A 68 -11.68 -17.10 -4.76
CA ASP A 68 -13.07 -16.96 -4.39
C ASP A 68 -13.40 -15.61 -3.76
N ALA A 69 -12.44 -14.69 -3.70
CA ALA A 69 -12.65 -13.37 -3.13
C ALA A 69 -13.67 -12.57 -3.97
N LYS A 70 -14.61 -11.96 -3.28
CA LYS A 70 -15.61 -11.08 -3.93
C LYS A 70 -15.13 -9.65 -3.78
N VAL A 71 -14.71 -9.07 -4.88
CA VAL A 71 -14.10 -7.74 -4.90
C VAL A 71 -14.94 -6.82 -5.78
N SER A 72 -15.27 -5.65 -5.26
CA SER A 72 -15.99 -4.63 -6.01
C SER A 72 -15.05 -3.54 -6.47
N THR A 73 -15.23 -3.05 -7.70
CA THR A 73 -14.51 -1.88 -8.20
C THR A 73 -14.78 -0.69 -7.28
N GLY A 74 -13.72 0.02 -6.92
CA GLY A 74 -13.82 1.16 -6.01
C GLY A 74 -13.74 0.81 -4.54
N GLU A 75 -13.60 -0.47 -4.18
CA GLU A 75 -13.44 -0.89 -2.80
C GLU A 75 -12.14 -0.31 -2.23
N ARG A 76 -12.17 0.15 -0.97
CA ARG A 76 -10.99 0.74 -0.34
C ARG A 76 -9.99 -0.32 0.04
N VAL A 77 -8.71 -0.01 -0.21
CA VAL A 77 -7.57 -0.85 0.13
C VAL A 77 -6.77 -0.12 1.20
N VAL A 78 -6.60 -0.77 2.34
CA VAL A 78 -5.91 -0.19 3.49
C VAL A 78 -4.76 -1.11 3.91
N THR A 79 -3.84 -0.57 4.72
CA THR A 79 -2.77 -1.40 5.27
C THR A 79 -3.35 -2.46 6.20
N SER A 80 -2.76 -3.66 6.17
CA SER A 80 -3.21 -4.79 6.97
C SER A 80 -2.53 -4.79 8.34
N ASN A 81 -3.20 -5.38 9.32
CA ASN A 81 -2.60 -5.61 10.63
C ASN A 81 -1.51 -6.69 10.62
N ILE A 82 -1.35 -7.42 9.51
CA ILE A 82 -0.29 -8.43 9.35
C ILE A 82 1.08 -7.78 9.16
N SER A 83 1.11 -6.57 8.57
CA SER A 83 2.38 -5.88 8.32
C SER A 83 3.16 -5.65 9.60
N ASP A 84 4.48 -5.87 9.56
CA ASP A 84 5.38 -5.59 10.67
C ASP A 84 5.97 -4.18 10.63
N LYS A 85 5.69 -3.40 9.57
CA LYS A 85 6.26 -2.06 9.37
C LYS A 85 5.22 -0.97 9.30
N TYR A 86 4.04 -1.27 8.76
CA TYR A 86 2.98 -0.29 8.55
C TYR A 86 1.91 -0.41 9.63
N LEU A 87 1.49 0.73 10.16
CA LEU A 87 0.34 0.79 11.05
C LEU A 87 -0.92 0.35 10.29
N PRO A 88 -1.84 -0.39 10.94
CA PRO A 88 -3.02 -0.89 10.24
C PRO A 88 -4.01 0.22 9.90
N GLY A 89 -4.78 0.01 8.83
CA GLY A 89 -5.91 0.85 8.50
C GLY A 89 -5.58 2.14 7.76
N ILE A 90 -4.33 2.33 7.30
CA ILE A 90 -3.98 3.50 6.50
C ILE A 90 -4.43 3.28 5.06
N LEU A 91 -5.16 4.23 4.50
CA LEU A 91 -5.67 4.12 3.13
C LEU A 91 -4.52 4.10 2.13
N ILE A 92 -4.51 3.08 1.27
CA ILE A 92 -3.56 2.98 0.16
C ILE A 92 -4.20 3.49 -1.12
N GLY A 93 -5.42 3.04 -1.41
CA GLY A 93 -6.12 3.44 -2.62
C GLY A 93 -7.43 2.68 -2.79
N TYR A 94 -7.85 2.56 -4.05
CA TYR A 94 -9.14 1.99 -4.41
C TYR A 94 -8.95 0.97 -5.51
N VAL A 95 -9.69 -0.14 -5.47
CA VAL A 95 -9.63 -1.18 -6.49
C VAL A 95 -10.07 -0.61 -7.84
N ASP A 96 -9.21 -0.77 -8.86
CA ASP A 96 -9.53 -0.39 -10.24
C ASP A 96 -10.06 -1.60 -11.01
N SER A 97 -9.31 -2.71 -10.98
CA SER A 97 -9.72 -3.93 -11.67
C SER A 97 -9.09 -5.15 -10.99
N VAL A 98 -9.74 -6.30 -11.14
CA VAL A 98 -9.26 -7.58 -10.62
C VAL A 98 -9.52 -8.64 -11.67
N GLN A 99 -8.57 -9.56 -11.82
CA GLN A 99 -8.68 -10.67 -12.76
C GLN A 99 -8.01 -11.90 -12.17
N ASP A 100 -8.35 -13.08 -12.70
CA ASP A 100 -7.70 -14.31 -12.29
C ASP A 100 -6.25 -14.32 -12.81
N ASP A 101 -5.34 -14.75 -11.94
CA ASP A 101 -3.94 -14.93 -12.34
C ASP A 101 -3.82 -16.16 -13.25
N SER A 102 -2.74 -16.19 -14.03
CA SER A 102 -2.48 -17.29 -14.95
C SER A 102 -2.36 -18.64 -14.25
N ASN A 103 -1.99 -18.67 -12.99
CA ASN A 103 -1.90 -19.91 -12.20
C ASN A 103 -3.26 -20.40 -11.69
N LEU A 104 -4.32 -19.62 -11.81
CA LEU A 104 -5.70 -19.91 -11.36
C LEU A 104 -5.82 -20.16 -9.85
N LEU A 105 -4.78 -19.86 -9.08
CA LEU A 105 -4.76 -20.04 -7.63
C LEU A 105 -5.05 -18.74 -6.88
N THR A 106 -4.78 -17.60 -7.52
CA THR A 106 -4.98 -16.28 -6.91
C THR A 106 -5.57 -15.33 -7.94
N LYS A 107 -5.97 -14.16 -7.46
CA LYS A 107 -6.38 -13.04 -8.32
C LYS A 107 -5.35 -11.94 -8.23
N THR A 108 -5.17 -11.24 -9.33
CA THR A 108 -4.32 -10.06 -9.41
C THR A 108 -5.13 -8.89 -9.98
N GLY A 109 -4.60 -7.69 -9.87
CA GLY A 109 -5.29 -6.54 -10.40
C GLY A 109 -4.50 -5.27 -10.21
N TYR A 110 -5.22 -4.16 -10.28
CA TYR A 110 -4.64 -2.83 -10.13
C TYR A 110 -5.48 -2.02 -9.17
N ILE A 111 -4.81 -1.12 -8.46
CA ILE A 111 -5.47 -0.14 -7.61
C ILE A 111 -5.07 1.27 -8.04
N ILE A 112 -5.95 2.23 -7.78
CA ILE A 112 -5.68 3.63 -7.97
C ILE A 112 -5.26 4.18 -6.60
N PRO A 113 -4.02 4.68 -6.46
CA PRO A 113 -3.57 5.19 -5.16
C PRO A 113 -4.38 6.41 -4.73
N ALA A 114 -4.61 6.53 -3.42
CA ALA A 114 -5.31 7.68 -2.86
C ALA A 114 -4.49 8.95 -2.97
N VAL A 115 -3.17 8.83 -2.97
CA VAL A 115 -2.23 9.95 -3.05
C VAL A 115 -1.85 10.19 -4.50
N ASN A 116 -1.87 11.45 -4.93
CA ASN A 116 -1.36 11.82 -6.24
C ASN A 116 0.15 12.00 -6.13
N PHE A 117 0.91 10.98 -6.53
CA PHE A 117 2.36 10.97 -6.39
C PHE A 117 3.08 11.94 -7.33
N GLN A 118 2.37 12.48 -8.32
CA GLN A 118 2.95 13.50 -9.20
C GLN A 118 2.91 14.90 -8.61
N SER A 119 2.11 15.12 -7.55
CA SER A 119 1.92 16.45 -6.99
C SER A 119 1.93 16.44 -5.46
N VAL A 120 2.71 15.56 -4.84
CA VAL A 120 2.84 15.54 -3.38
C VAL A 120 3.71 16.73 -2.95
N ASN A 121 3.11 17.65 -2.21
CA ASN A 121 3.80 18.85 -1.72
C ASN A 121 4.09 18.80 -0.23
N THR A 122 3.22 18.19 0.55
CA THR A 122 3.34 18.14 2.00
C THR A 122 3.06 16.72 2.48
N VAL A 123 3.93 16.23 3.35
CA VAL A 123 3.76 14.91 3.95
C VAL A 123 3.76 15.04 5.47
N LEU A 124 3.08 14.11 6.12
CA LEU A 124 3.08 13.98 7.57
C LEU A 124 3.76 12.66 7.94
N ILE A 125 4.59 12.70 8.95
CA ILE A 125 5.26 11.51 9.47
C ILE A 125 4.55 11.09 10.74
N ILE A 126 4.04 9.87 10.76
CA ILE A 126 3.43 9.30 11.95
C ILE A 126 4.55 8.80 12.84
N LYS A 127 4.70 9.40 14.02
CA LYS A 127 5.81 9.07 14.92
C LYS A 127 5.64 7.74 15.64
N GLN A 128 4.43 7.19 15.67
CA GLN A 128 4.17 5.90 16.26
C GLN A 128 4.73 4.79 15.36
N LEU A 129 5.45 3.83 15.94
CA LEU A 129 5.94 2.68 15.20
C LEU A 129 4.97 1.52 15.35
N LYS A 130 4.96 0.63 14.35
CA LYS A 130 4.20 -0.61 14.40
C LYS A 130 4.82 -1.53 15.46
N GLU A 131 4.01 -2.01 16.41
CA GLU A 131 4.44 -3.01 17.37
C GLU A 131 4.38 -4.40 16.74
N THR A 132 5.41 -5.21 17.01
CA THR A 132 5.47 -6.59 16.55
C THR A 132 5.11 -7.54 17.68
N ALA A 133 4.68 -8.76 17.32
CA ALA A 133 4.14 -9.71 18.28
C ALA A 133 5.16 -10.20 19.31
N ASP A 134 6.44 -10.06 19.03
CA ASP A 134 7.53 -10.53 19.89
C ASP A 134 8.18 -9.42 20.73
N GLN A 135 7.52 -8.30 20.87
CA GLN A 135 7.95 -7.22 21.75
C GLN A 135 7.28 -7.28 23.11
#